data_2d83f6a90d070c5b497b16540b565e50
#
_entry.id   2d83f6a90d070c5b497b16540b565e50
#
_cell.length_a   1.000
_cell.length_b   1.000
_cell.length_c   1.000
_cell.angle_alpha   90.00
_cell.angle_beta   90.00
_cell.angle_gamma   90.00
#
_symmetry.space_group_name_H-M   'P 1'
#
loop_
_entity.id
_entity.type
_entity.pdbx_description
1 polymer ?
#
loop_
_entity_poly.entity_id
_entity_poly.type
_entity_poly.pdbx_seq_one_letter_code
_entity_poly.pdbx_strand_id
1 'polypeptide(L)'
;MLSKDQIRDSILNEYKIIKQLVSKLPEGSEDYRISPTQRSTIELLRYLTLMGPGTVHAANDNDFGWIGQNAAAAEGLGLSDMPAYLDGAMGEITALFDDMSDDDFATREVHVEGMGDWTVQT
;
A
#
# COMPACT_ATOMS: atom_id res chain seq x y z
N MET A 1 3.14 -19.74 12.03
CA MET A 1 3.49 -18.33 11.80
C MET A 1 3.98 -18.17 10.36
N LEU A 2 3.46 -17.18 9.65
CA LEU A 2 3.88 -16.90 8.29
C LEU A 2 5.27 -16.26 8.30
N SER A 3 6.11 -16.62 7.33
CA SER A 3 7.42 -16.01 7.18
C SER A 3 7.30 -14.62 6.55
N LYS A 4 8.35 -13.82 6.69
CA LYS A 4 8.45 -12.51 6.03
C LYS A 4 8.19 -12.63 4.52
N ASP A 5 8.82 -13.60 3.88
CA ASP A 5 8.68 -13.80 2.44
C ASP A 5 7.27 -14.21 2.03
N GLN A 6 6.59 -15.04 2.83
CA GLN A 6 5.21 -15.44 2.57
C GLN A 6 4.26 -14.25 2.64
N ILE A 7 4.43 -13.37 3.63
CA ILE A 7 3.60 -12.17 3.77
C ILE A 7 3.89 -11.19 2.64
N ARG A 8 5.17 -10.95 2.33
CA ARG A 8 5.56 -10.10 1.20
C ARG A 8 4.90 -10.60 -0.09
N ASP A 9 5.03 -11.88 -0.39
CA ASP A 9 4.51 -12.45 -1.63
C ASP A 9 2.98 -12.37 -1.69
N SER A 10 2.30 -12.54 -0.57
CA SER A 10 0.85 -12.38 -0.48
C SER A 10 0.42 -10.94 -0.83
N ILE A 11 1.10 -9.95 -0.26
CA ILE A 11 0.82 -8.53 -0.54
C ILE A 11 1.08 -8.23 -2.01
N LEU A 12 2.22 -8.66 -2.54
CA LEU A 12 2.58 -8.42 -3.94
C LEU A 12 1.60 -9.08 -4.89
N ASN A 13 1.12 -10.27 -4.55
CA ASN A 13 0.12 -10.96 -5.37
C ASN A 13 -1.19 -10.17 -5.46
N GLU A 14 -1.62 -9.57 -4.36
CA GLU A 14 -2.81 -8.71 -4.36
C GLU A 14 -2.62 -7.49 -5.26
N TYR A 15 -1.45 -6.85 -5.23
CA TYR A 15 -1.15 -5.73 -6.12
C TYR A 15 -1.13 -6.14 -7.60
N LYS A 16 -0.64 -7.34 -7.91
CA LYS A 16 -0.69 -7.88 -9.27
C LYS A 16 -2.12 -8.05 -9.75
N ILE A 17 -3.01 -8.56 -8.87
CA ILE A 17 -4.43 -8.71 -9.18
C ILE A 17 -5.06 -7.33 -9.42
N ILE A 18 -4.79 -6.35 -8.56
CA ILE A 18 -5.29 -4.98 -8.71
C ILE A 18 -4.84 -4.38 -10.05
N LYS A 19 -3.56 -4.55 -10.41
CA LYS A 19 -3.03 -4.05 -11.67
C LYS A 19 -3.74 -4.68 -12.86
N GLN A 20 -4.00 -5.98 -12.79
CA GLN A 20 -4.73 -6.69 -13.83
C GLN A 20 -6.16 -6.19 -13.96
N LEU A 21 -6.83 -5.95 -12.84
CA LEU A 21 -8.19 -5.40 -12.83
C LEU A 21 -8.23 -3.98 -13.42
N VAL A 22 -7.25 -3.15 -13.08
CA VAL A 22 -7.13 -1.79 -13.64
C VAL A 22 -7.05 -1.83 -15.16
N SER A 23 -6.31 -2.80 -15.72
CA SER A 23 -6.17 -2.93 -17.17
C SER A 23 -7.47 -3.28 -17.88
N LYS A 24 -8.47 -3.76 -17.14
CA LYS A 24 -9.77 -4.16 -17.67
C LYS A 24 -10.88 -3.15 -17.40
N LEU A 25 -10.58 -2.05 -16.69
CA LEU A 25 -11.59 -1.05 -16.38
C LEU A 25 -12.01 -0.29 -17.64
N PRO A 26 -13.32 -0.09 -17.86
CA PRO A 26 -13.81 0.71 -18.98
C PRO A 26 -13.36 2.17 -18.86
N GLU A 27 -13.23 2.83 -19.99
CA GLU A 27 -13.00 4.28 -20.03
C GLU A 27 -14.16 5.00 -19.31
N GLY A 28 -13.84 5.98 -18.47
CA GLY A 28 -14.82 6.74 -17.73
C GLY A 28 -15.25 6.12 -16.41
N SER A 29 -14.68 4.97 -16.01
CA SER A 29 -15.03 4.31 -14.76
C SER A 29 -14.40 4.94 -13.52
N GLU A 30 -13.51 5.92 -13.68
CA GLU A 30 -12.77 6.54 -12.58
C GLU A 30 -13.70 7.10 -11.49
N ASP A 31 -14.81 7.70 -11.89
CA ASP A 31 -15.71 8.37 -10.96
C ASP A 31 -16.82 7.46 -10.42
N TYR A 32 -16.80 6.18 -10.78
CA TYR A 32 -17.81 5.24 -10.31
C TYR A 32 -17.76 5.09 -8.79
N ARG A 33 -18.94 5.16 -8.15
CA ARG A 33 -19.11 4.93 -6.71
C ARG A 33 -20.26 3.98 -6.49
N ILE A 34 -20.13 3.08 -5.53
CA ILE A 34 -21.22 2.20 -5.11
C ILE A 34 -22.29 3.02 -4.39
N SER A 35 -21.86 4.01 -3.59
CA SER A 35 -22.73 4.93 -2.89
C SER A 35 -22.06 6.30 -2.75
N PRO A 36 -22.83 7.38 -2.48
CA PRO A 36 -22.25 8.72 -2.31
C PRO A 36 -21.24 8.84 -1.16
N THR A 37 -21.29 7.94 -0.19
CA THR A 37 -20.40 7.96 0.99
C THR A 37 -19.15 7.12 0.82
N GLN A 38 -19.06 6.35 -0.26
CA GLN A 38 -17.89 5.50 -0.52
C GLN A 38 -16.95 6.17 -1.53
N ARG A 39 -15.69 5.71 -1.53
CA ARG A 39 -14.69 6.21 -2.48
C ARG A 39 -15.09 5.83 -3.91
N SER A 40 -14.76 6.72 -4.86
CA SER A 40 -14.80 6.36 -6.28
C SER A 40 -13.68 5.38 -6.60
N THR A 41 -13.76 4.78 -7.80
CA THR A 41 -12.73 3.85 -8.28
C THR A 41 -11.33 4.50 -8.22
N ILE A 42 -11.18 5.73 -8.75
CA ILE A 42 -9.88 6.40 -8.76
C ILE A 42 -9.43 6.78 -7.35
N GLU A 43 -10.33 7.18 -6.49
CA GLU A 43 -9.99 7.51 -5.11
C GLU A 43 -9.50 6.27 -4.36
N LEU A 44 -10.11 5.12 -4.58
CA LEU A 44 -9.67 3.86 -3.98
C LEU A 44 -8.28 3.47 -4.49
N LEU A 45 -8.04 3.59 -5.80
CA LEU A 45 -6.74 3.26 -6.39
C LEU A 45 -5.64 4.19 -5.86
N ARG A 46 -5.93 5.49 -5.74
CA ARG A 46 -5.01 6.46 -5.12
C ARG A 46 -4.68 6.07 -3.68
N TYR A 47 -5.69 5.68 -2.93
CA TYR A 47 -5.52 5.23 -1.55
C TYR A 47 -4.60 3.99 -1.49
N LEU A 48 -4.81 3.01 -2.36
CA LEU A 48 -4.02 1.77 -2.37
C LEU A 48 -2.55 2.03 -2.74
N THR A 49 -2.29 2.92 -3.71
CA THR A 49 -0.91 3.23 -4.09
C THR A 49 -0.16 3.97 -2.98
N LEU A 50 -0.87 4.70 -2.14
CA LEU A 50 -0.27 5.44 -1.02
C LEU A 50 -0.15 4.55 0.23
N MET A 51 -1.23 3.88 0.62
CA MET A 51 -1.31 3.22 1.92
C MET A 51 -0.64 1.86 1.96
N GLY A 52 -0.52 1.16 0.83
CA GLY A 52 0.22 -0.11 0.78
C GLY A 52 1.68 0.07 1.18
N PRO A 53 2.49 0.77 0.37
CA PRO A 53 3.87 1.05 0.77
C PRO A 53 3.93 1.93 2.02
N GLY A 54 2.98 2.85 2.20
CA GLY A 54 2.93 3.74 3.35
C GLY A 54 2.82 3.01 4.67
N THR A 55 2.01 1.96 4.73
CA THR A 55 1.88 1.15 5.94
C THR A 55 3.17 0.41 6.26
N VAL A 56 3.84 -0.13 5.23
CA VAL A 56 5.13 -0.81 5.43
C VAL A 56 6.21 0.19 5.86
N HIS A 57 6.23 1.40 5.28
CA HIS A 57 7.12 2.46 5.74
C HIS A 57 6.86 2.84 7.19
N ALA A 58 5.58 2.98 7.57
CA ALA A 58 5.23 3.31 8.96
C ALA A 58 5.74 2.24 9.93
N ALA A 59 5.60 0.97 9.58
CA ALA A 59 6.10 -0.13 10.38
C ALA A 59 7.64 -0.12 10.48
N ASN A 60 8.32 0.18 9.38
CA ASN A 60 9.77 0.20 9.34
C ASN A 60 10.36 1.44 10.04
N ASP A 61 9.75 2.60 9.83
CA ASP A 61 10.25 3.90 10.32
C ASP A 61 9.67 4.28 11.68
N ASN A 62 8.65 3.56 12.15
CA ASN A 62 7.91 3.84 13.37
C ASN A 62 7.23 5.23 13.37
N ASP A 63 6.82 5.70 12.19
CA ASP A 63 6.03 6.92 12.01
C ASP A 63 5.31 6.92 10.66
N PHE A 64 4.44 7.90 10.43
CA PHE A 64 3.68 8.06 9.21
C PHE A 64 4.21 9.17 8.30
N GLY A 65 5.46 9.59 8.47
CA GLY A 65 6.05 10.69 7.69
C GLY A 65 6.02 10.45 6.19
N TRP A 66 6.32 9.22 5.76
CA TRP A 66 6.31 8.89 4.33
C TRP A 66 4.93 9.10 3.70
N ILE A 67 3.86 8.70 4.40
CA ILE A 67 2.48 8.89 3.92
C ILE A 67 2.19 10.38 3.73
N GLY A 68 2.52 11.19 4.73
CA GLY A 68 2.31 12.63 4.65
C GLY A 68 3.09 13.27 3.51
N GLN A 69 4.32 12.84 3.28
CA GLN A 69 5.17 13.38 2.21
C GLN A 69 4.66 13.01 0.81
N ASN A 70 3.94 11.90 0.66
CA ASN A 70 3.51 11.38 -0.63
C ASN A 70 2.02 11.57 -0.92
N ALA A 71 1.24 12.04 0.05
CA ALA A 71 -0.21 12.17 -0.08
C ALA A 71 -0.62 13.11 -1.22
N ALA A 72 0.04 14.25 -1.37
CA ALA A 72 -0.29 15.22 -2.41
C ALA A 72 -0.05 14.64 -3.82
N ALA A 73 1.03 13.88 -4.01
CA ALA A 73 1.30 13.23 -5.29
C ALA A 73 0.24 12.18 -5.61
N ALA A 74 -0.21 11.43 -4.61
CA ALA A 74 -1.26 10.42 -4.80
C ALA A 74 -2.58 11.04 -5.25
N GLU A 75 -2.95 12.20 -4.71
CA GLU A 75 -4.19 12.89 -5.06
C GLU A 75 -4.26 13.31 -6.53
N GLY A 76 -3.12 13.49 -7.18
CA GLY A 76 -3.05 13.90 -8.58
C GLY A 76 -3.08 12.75 -9.60
N LEU A 77 -3.10 11.49 -9.15
CA LEU A 77 -3.02 10.35 -10.06
C LEU A 77 -4.32 10.11 -10.82
N GLY A 78 -4.22 9.86 -12.11
CA GLY A 78 -5.32 9.41 -12.95
C GLY A 78 -5.23 7.91 -13.24
N LEU A 79 -6.26 7.39 -13.89
CA LEU A 79 -6.32 5.94 -14.20
C LEU A 79 -5.14 5.50 -15.08
N SER A 80 -4.72 6.35 -16.02
CA SER A 80 -3.57 6.05 -16.90
C SER A 80 -2.24 5.96 -16.15
N ASP A 81 -2.15 6.55 -14.97
CA ASP A 81 -0.95 6.51 -14.13
C ASP A 81 -0.85 5.24 -13.29
N MET A 82 -1.96 4.54 -13.11
CA MET A 82 -2.05 3.43 -12.15
C MET A 82 -1.09 2.28 -12.42
N PRO A 83 -0.90 1.80 -13.68
CA PRO A 83 0.03 0.69 -13.89
C PRO A 83 1.44 0.99 -13.38
N ALA A 84 1.96 2.19 -13.68
CA ALA A 84 3.30 2.58 -13.25
C ALA A 84 3.37 2.76 -11.73
N TYR A 85 2.35 3.37 -11.12
CA TYR A 85 2.34 3.59 -9.68
C TYR A 85 2.12 2.30 -8.88
N LEU A 86 1.34 1.37 -9.41
CA LEU A 86 1.19 0.04 -8.80
C LEU A 86 2.50 -0.75 -8.88
N ASP A 87 3.21 -0.68 -10.01
CA ASP A 87 4.55 -1.27 -10.12
C ASP A 87 5.52 -0.63 -9.13
N GLY A 88 5.48 0.69 -9.00
CA GLY A 88 6.29 1.42 -8.04
C GLY A 88 5.99 1.01 -6.61
N ALA A 89 4.70 0.85 -6.27
CA ALA A 89 4.29 0.40 -4.94
C ALA A 89 4.82 -1.00 -4.64
N MET A 90 4.74 -1.93 -5.60
CA MET A 90 5.28 -3.28 -5.43
C MET A 90 6.80 -3.25 -5.23
N GLY A 91 7.51 -2.43 -5.99
CA GLY A 91 8.96 -2.26 -5.86
C GLY A 91 9.34 -1.71 -4.49
N GLU A 92 8.61 -0.71 -4.01
CA GLU A 92 8.83 -0.09 -2.70
C GLU A 92 8.60 -1.09 -1.57
N ILE A 93 7.50 -1.86 -1.64
CA ILE A 93 7.19 -2.89 -0.65
C ILE A 93 8.29 -3.96 -0.64
N THR A 94 8.72 -4.41 -1.83
CA THR A 94 9.78 -5.41 -1.95
C THR A 94 11.08 -4.93 -1.30
N ALA A 95 11.49 -3.69 -1.59
CA ALA A 95 12.71 -3.11 -1.03
C ALA A 95 12.65 -3.01 0.49
N LEU A 96 11.49 -2.60 1.04
CA LEU A 96 11.32 -2.47 2.48
C LEU A 96 11.37 -3.82 3.19
N PHE A 97 10.76 -4.85 2.61
CA PHE A 97 10.83 -6.20 3.18
C PHE A 97 12.24 -6.78 3.07
N ASP A 98 12.97 -6.48 2.00
CA ASP A 98 14.36 -6.94 1.84
C ASP A 98 15.28 -6.31 2.88
N ASP A 99 15.01 -5.09 3.33
CA ASP A 99 15.76 -4.40 4.36
C ASP A 99 15.49 -4.94 5.77
N MET A 100 14.41 -5.66 5.97
CA MET A 100 14.08 -6.25 7.27
C MET A 100 14.73 -7.61 7.41
N SER A 101 15.36 -7.89 8.57
CA SER A 101 15.74 -9.26 8.91
C SER A 101 14.50 -10.05 9.33
N ASP A 102 14.58 -11.36 9.31
CA ASP A 102 13.48 -12.21 9.79
C ASP A 102 13.17 -11.93 11.27
N ASP A 103 14.19 -11.69 12.06
CA ASP A 103 14.04 -11.31 13.47
C ASP A 103 13.32 -9.97 13.62
N ASP A 104 13.74 -8.95 12.88
CA ASP A 104 13.09 -7.63 12.90
C ASP A 104 11.62 -7.74 12.51
N PHE A 105 11.31 -8.52 11.49
CA PHE A 105 9.94 -8.70 11.05
C PHE A 105 9.08 -9.35 12.12
N ALA A 106 9.61 -10.34 12.83
CA ALA A 106 8.86 -11.07 13.85
C ALA A 106 8.74 -10.32 15.19
N THR A 107 9.74 -9.50 15.54
CA THR A 107 9.87 -8.95 16.89
C THR A 107 9.82 -7.42 16.97
N ARG A 108 10.04 -6.69 15.87
CA ARG A 108 10.01 -5.22 15.88
C ARG A 108 8.64 -4.73 16.29
N GLU A 109 8.61 -3.89 17.30
CA GLU A 109 7.39 -3.24 17.76
C GLU A 109 7.25 -1.86 17.12
N VAL A 110 6.02 -1.50 16.79
CA VAL A 110 5.68 -0.19 16.24
C VAL A 110 4.71 0.48 17.20
N HIS A 111 5.03 1.70 17.60
CA HIS A 111 4.15 2.50 18.44
C HIS A 111 3.54 3.63 17.62
N VAL A 112 2.21 3.69 17.58
CA VAL A 112 1.47 4.77 16.97
C VAL A 112 0.51 5.33 18.00
N GLU A 113 0.58 6.63 18.24
CA GLU A 113 -0.25 7.29 19.24
C GLU A 113 -1.74 7.01 18.98
N GLY A 114 -2.43 6.52 20.01
CA GLY A 114 -3.85 6.18 19.94
C GLY A 114 -4.15 4.80 19.40
N MET A 115 -3.16 4.07 18.89
CA MET A 115 -3.34 2.72 18.30
C MET A 115 -2.69 1.62 19.13
N GLY A 116 -1.89 1.98 20.14
CA GLY A 116 -1.15 1.02 20.95
C GLY A 116 0.08 0.47 20.23
N ASP A 117 0.72 -0.50 20.86
CA ASP A 117 1.91 -1.14 20.32
C ASP A 117 1.53 -2.41 19.55
N TRP A 118 2.22 -2.66 18.44
CA TRP A 118 2.02 -3.87 17.65
C TRP A 118 3.34 -4.22 16.95
N THR A 119 3.48 -5.50 16.55
CA THR A 119 4.67 -5.94 15.82
C THR A 119 4.51 -5.70 14.32
N VAL A 120 5.62 -5.68 13.60
CA VAL A 120 5.62 -5.51 12.13
C VAL A 120 4.72 -6.56 11.47
N GLN A 121 4.65 -7.75 12.05
CA GLN A 121 3.90 -8.88 11.55
C GLN A 121 2.38 -8.72 11.73
N THR A 122 1.94 -7.87 12.64
CA THR A 122 0.53 -7.65 12.91
C THR A 122 -0.04 -6.50 12.10
#